data_b8acd5b94ef7654d1b74187db40c1c92
#
_entry.id   b8acd5b94ef7654d1b74187db40c1c92
#
_cell.length_a   1.000
_cell.length_b   1.000
_cell.length_c   1.000
_cell.angle_alpha   90.00
_cell.angle_beta   90.00
_cell.angle_gamma   90.00
#
_symmetry.space_group_name_H-M   'P 1'
#
loop_
_entity.id
_entity.type
_entity.pdbx_description
1 polymer ?
#
loop_
_entity_poly.entity_id
_entity_poly.type
_entity_poly.pdbx_seq_one_letter_code
_entity_poly.pdbx_strand_id
1 'polypeptide(L)'
;YYGDEGVVEYVVSELVRCLHGFGQESWEEMPREITGLKVGVIGLGKSGGMIADALKLFGADIAYFARSEKEDAAAKGYRFLPLGELLSQSEVVFCCLNKNTVLLHEAEFEQLGNKKILFNTGLSPAWDEPAFVKWLKGDNLCFCDTIGALGGEQLLNHPHVRCMQVSTGR
;
A
#
# COMPACT_ATOMS: atom_id res chain seq x y z
N TYR A 1 21.74 0.50 3.05
CA TYR A 1 20.39 0.89 3.19
C TYR A 1 19.99 0.83 4.64
N TYR A 2 19.50 1.62 5.17
CA TYR A 2 18.93 1.55 6.50
C TYR A 2 17.51 2.11 6.42
N GLY A 3 16.65 1.65 7.21
CA GLY A 3 15.33 2.20 7.26
C GLY A 3 14.23 1.34 6.68
N ASP A 4 14.58 0.25 5.99
CA ASP A 4 13.55 -0.66 5.49
C ASP A 4 12.75 -1.25 6.66
N GLU A 5 13.42 -1.56 7.75
CA GLU A 5 12.75 -2.04 8.96
C GLU A 5 11.77 -1.01 9.52
N GLY A 6 12.18 0.26 9.55
CA GLY A 6 11.30 1.32 10.02
C GLY A 6 10.08 1.49 9.14
N VAL A 7 10.25 1.36 7.83
CA VAL A 7 9.15 1.42 6.88
C VAL A 7 8.17 0.26 7.12
N VAL A 8 8.68 -0.95 7.32
CA VAL A 8 7.84 -2.11 7.58
C VAL A 8 7.06 -1.93 8.87
N GLU A 9 7.72 -1.46 9.93
CA GLU A 9 7.05 -1.21 11.21
C GLU A 9 5.97 -0.15 11.09
N TYR A 10 6.23 0.93 10.36
CA TYR A 10 5.24 1.95 10.08
C TYR A 10 4.01 1.35 9.39
N VAL A 11 4.24 0.61 8.31
CA VAL A 11 3.16 0.01 7.52
C VAL A 11 2.31 -0.94 8.37
N VAL A 12 2.95 -1.84 9.10
CA VAL A 12 2.24 -2.83 9.91
C VAL A 12 1.45 -2.14 11.01
N SER A 13 2.06 -1.17 11.71
CA SER A 13 1.38 -0.48 12.81
C SER A 13 0.16 0.31 12.32
N GLU A 14 0.30 1.04 11.22
CA GLU A 14 -0.82 1.82 10.68
C GLU A 14 -1.93 0.92 10.14
N LEU A 15 -1.57 -0.17 9.50
CA LEU A 15 -2.57 -1.13 9.02
C LEU A 15 -3.36 -1.74 10.18
N VAL A 16 -2.67 -2.16 11.23
CA VAL A 16 -3.31 -2.74 12.42
C VAL A 16 -4.22 -1.72 13.07
N ARG A 17 -3.75 -0.48 13.26
CA ARG A 17 -4.58 0.60 13.82
C ARG A 17 -5.85 0.80 13.02
N CYS A 18 -5.71 0.87 11.70
CA CYS A 18 -6.83 1.11 10.80
C CYS A 18 -7.84 -0.03 10.86
N LEU A 19 -7.37 -1.27 10.78
CA LEU A 19 -8.25 -2.44 10.74
C LEU A 19 -8.98 -2.68 12.06
N HIS A 20 -8.35 -2.38 13.18
CA HIS A 20 -8.90 -2.66 14.52
C HIS A 20 -9.48 -1.44 15.21
N GLY A 21 -9.30 -0.26 14.66
CA GLY A 21 -9.86 0.97 15.23
C GLY A 21 -9.14 1.48 16.47
N PHE A 22 -7.89 1.06 16.72
CA PHE A 22 -7.14 1.47 17.91
C PHE A 22 -6.88 2.96 17.99
N GLY A 23 -6.86 3.65 16.85
CA GLY A 23 -6.60 5.08 16.79
C GLY A 23 -7.86 5.93 16.69
N GLN A 24 -8.99 5.41 17.11
CA GLN A 24 -10.32 6.05 16.99
C GLN A 24 -10.85 6.12 15.57
N GLU A 25 -10.08 5.64 14.61
CA GLU A 25 -10.52 5.53 13.23
C GLU A 25 -10.58 4.04 12.88
N SER A 26 -11.75 3.54 12.63
CA SER A 26 -11.94 2.18 12.20
C SER A 26 -12.21 2.14 10.72
N TRP A 27 -11.58 1.22 10.01
CA TRP A 27 -11.80 1.03 8.59
C TRP A 27 -13.23 0.53 8.31
N GLU A 28 -13.71 -0.34 9.19
CA GLU A 28 -15.06 -0.90 9.11
C GLU A 28 -15.72 -0.84 10.48
N GLU A 29 -17.03 -1.05 10.54
CA GLU A 29 -17.76 -1.08 11.81
C GLU A 29 -17.22 -2.13 12.76
N MET A 30 -16.81 -3.28 12.21
CA MET A 30 -16.23 -4.38 12.98
C MET A 30 -14.74 -4.47 12.71
N PRO A 31 -13.94 -4.82 13.71
CA PRO A 31 -12.51 -5.03 13.49
C PRO A 31 -12.27 -6.07 12.40
N ARG A 32 -11.26 -5.83 11.59
CA ARG A 32 -10.83 -6.72 10.51
C ARG A 32 -9.45 -7.26 10.83
N GLU A 33 -9.29 -8.57 10.78
CA GLU A 33 -8.00 -9.20 11.04
C GLU A 33 -7.14 -9.19 9.77
N ILE A 34 -5.81 -9.28 9.96
CA ILE A 34 -4.89 -9.46 8.84
C ILE A 34 -5.01 -10.88 8.28
N THR A 35 -5.35 -11.86 9.11
CA THR A 35 -5.53 -13.23 8.65
C THR A 35 -6.57 -13.29 7.53
N GLY A 36 -6.15 -13.79 6.36
CA GLY A 36 -7.01 -13.87 5.19
C GLY A 36 -7.20 -12.56 4.43
N LEU A 37 -6.62 -11.46 4.89
CA LEU A 37 -6.68 -10.18 4.20
C LEU A 37 -5.98 -10.29 2.85
N LYS A 38 -6.62 -9.82 1.80
CA LYS A 38 -6.03 -9.84 0.45
C LYS A 38 -5.15 -8.63 0.25
N VAL A 39 -3.86 -8.87 0.16
CA VAL A 39 -2.83 -7.85 0.07
C VAL A 39 -2.14 -7.92 -1.29
N GLY A 40 -2.04 -6.78 -1.96
CA GLY A 40 -1.28 -6.64 -3.19
C GLY A 40 -0.03 -5.80 -2.97
N VAL A 41 1.11 -6.29 -3.41
CA VAL A 41 2.38 -5.57 -3.32
C VAL A 41 2.86 -5.25 -4.73
N ILE A 42 2.96 -3.98 -5.05
CA ILE A 42 3.44 -3.51 -6.35
C ILE A 42 4.91 -3.16 -6.19
N GLY A 43 5.78 -4.01 -6.76
CA GLY A 43 7.23 -3.88 -6.58
C GLY A 43 7.74 -4.75 -5.44
N LEU A 44 8.24 -5.93 -5.78
CA LEU A 44 8.72 -6.90 -4.79
C LEU A 44 10.25 -6.83 -4.67
N GLY A 45 10.77 -5.62 -4.44
CA GLY A 45 12.15 -5.42 -4.10
C GLY A 45 12.39 -5.66 -2.61
N LYS A 46 13.40 -5.00 -2.03
CA LYS A 46 13.74 -5.25 -0.64
C LYS A 46 12.62 -4.86 0.32
N SER A 47 12.15 -3.61 0.28
CA SER A 47 11.12 -3.17 1.22
C SER A 47 9.78 -3.86 0.93
N GLY A 48 9.40 -3.99 -0.34
CA GLY A 48 8.17 -4.70 -0.70
C GLY A 48 8.19 -6.15 -0.26
N GLY A 49 9.33 -6.82 -0.40
CA GLY A 49 9.49 -8.20 0.07
C GLY A 49 9.38 -8.30 1.58
N MET A 50 9.96 -7.37 2.31
CA MET A 50 9.86 -7.34 3.77
C MET A 50 8.42 -7.11 4.25
N ILE A 51 7.70 -6.22 3.59
CA ILE A 51 6.27 -5.98 3.90
C ILE A 51 5.47 -7.26 3.65
N ALA A 52 5.66 -7.87 2.49
CA ALA A 52 4.96 -9.11 2.16
C ALA A 52 5.24 -10.21 3.19
N ASP A 53 6.51 -10.39 3.56
CA ASP A 53 6.90 -11.40 4.53
C ASP A 53 6.28 -11.14 5.90
N ALA A 54 6.27 -9.89 6.36
CA ALA A 54 5.69 -9.52 7.64
C ALA A 54 4.19 -9.82 7.66
N LEU A 55 3.47 -9.41 6.62
CA LEU A 55 2.02 -9.63 6.56
C LEU A 55 1.68 -11.11 6.37
N LYS A 56 2.54 -11.86 5.68
CA LYS A 56 2.36 -13.30 5.54
C LYS A 56 2.41 -14.00 6.90
N LEU A 57 3.29 -13.53 7.80
CA LEU A 57 3.36 -14.08 9.15
C LEU A 57 2.03 -13.92 9.91
N PHE A 58 1.29 -12.86 9.63
CA PHE A 58 -0.03 -12.64 10.23
C PHE A 58 -1.16 -13.34 9.46
N GLY A 59 -0.82 -14.09 8.41
CA GLY A 59 -1.81 -14.87 7.68
C GLY A 59 -2.47 -14.19 6.51
N ALA A 60 -1.91 -13.07 6.02
CA ALA A 60 -2.44 -12.41 4.83
C ALA A 60 -2.26 -13.27 3.58
N ASP A 61 -3.16 -13.07 2.62
CA ASP A 61 -3.07 -13.67 1.29
C ASP A 61 -2.36 -12.68 0.38
N ILE A 62 -1.12 -12.99 0.00
CA ILE A 62 -0.22 -12.06 -0.69
C ILE A 62 -0.23 -12.32 -2.20
N ALA A 63 -0.47 -11.26 -2.96
CA ALA A 63 -0.21 -11.21 -4.39
C ALA A 63 0.78 -10.07 -4.67
N TYR A 64 1.52 -10.16 -5.77
CA TYR A 64 2.46 -9.12 -6.12
C TYR A 64 2.49 -8.90 -7.63
N PHE A 65 2.94 -7.70 -8.01
CA PHE A 65 3.25 -7.33 -9.38
C PHE A 65 4.69 -6.87 -9.45
N ALA A 66 5.43 -7.35 -10.43
CA ALA A 66 6.81 -6.97 -10.69
C ALA A 66 7.07 -7.11 -12.19
N ARG A 67 8.25 -6.68 -12.65
CA ARG A 67 8.61 -6.83 -14.06
C ARG A 67 8.68 -8.27 -14.50
N SER A 68 9.01 -9.17 -13.56
CA SER A 68 9.08 -10.60 -13.82
C SER A 68 8.74 -11.37 -12.56
N GLU A 69 8.34 -12.61 -12.73
CA GLU A 69 8.03 -13.48 -11.61
C GLU A 69 9.30 -13.76 -10.78
N LYS A 70 9.14 -13.83 -9.46
CA LYS A 70 10.22 -14.07 -8.51
C LYS A 70 10.12 -15.50 -7.99
N GLU A 71 11.17 -16.30 -8.15
CA GLU A 71 11.17 -17.69 -7.68
C GLU A 71 10.96 -17.78 -6.16
N ASP A 72 11.63 -16.89 -5.41
CA ASP A 72 11.51 -16.88 -3.97
C ASP A 72 10.07 -16.62 -3.52
N ALA A 73 9.37 -15.75 -4.24
CA ALA A 73 7.97 -15.41 -3.93
C ALA A 73 7.05 -16.60 -4.18
N ALA A 74 7.28 -17.34 -5.26
CA ALA A 74 6.49 -18.53 -5.56
C ALA A 74 6.65 -19.58 -4.46
N ALA A 75 7.86 -19.76 -3.95
CA ALA A 75 8.14 -20.70 -2.86
C ALA A 75 7.41 -20.31 -1.57
N LYS A 76 7.13 -19.02 -1.36
CA LYS A 76 6.40 -18.52 -0.20
C LYS A 76 4.88 -18.55 -0.39
N GLY A 77 4.40 -18.92 -1.57
CA GLY A 77 2.99 -18.93 -1.90
C GLY A 77 2.44 -17.58 -2.36
N TYR A 78 3.30 -16.62 -2.67
CA TYR A 78 2.86 -15.33 -3.19
C TYR A 78 2.47 -15.48 -4.66
N ARG A 79 1.33 -14.91 -5.04
CA ARG A 79 0.79 -15.04 -6.39
C ARG A 79 1.28 -13.89 -7.26
N PHE A 80 1.89 -14.23 -8.39
CA PHE A 80 2.31 -13.25 -9.38
C PHE A 80 1.13 -12.93 -10.28
N LEU A 81 0.66 -11.67 -10.28
CA LEU A 81 -0.53 -11.26 -11.02
C LEU A 81 -0.24 -10.07 -11.93
N PRO A 82 -0.94 -9.97 -13.06
CA PRO A 82 -0.99 -8.71 -13.81
C PRO A 82 -1.53 -7.59 -12.93
N LEU A 83 -1.12 -6.35 -13.21
CA LEU A 83 -1.44 -5.22 -12.35
C LEU A 83 -2.94 -5.05 -12.14
N GLY A 84 -3.73 -5.11 -13.21
CA GLY A 84 -5.17 -4.93 -13.11
C GLY A 84 -5.84 -5.98 -12.22
N GLU A 85 -5.43 -7.24 -12.33
CA GLU A 85 -5.97 -8.29 -11.48
C GLU A 85 -5.58 -8.09 -10.02
N LEU A 86 -4.33 -7.72 -9.77
CA LEU A 86 -3.87 -7.44 -8.41
C LEU A 86 -4.73 -6.34 -7.78
N LEU A 87 -4.95 -5.25 -8.53
CA LEU A 87 -5.71 -4.11 -8.02
C LEU A 87 -7.16 -4.48 -7.71
N SER A 88 -7.80 -5.24 -8.60
CA SER A 88 -9.21 -5.59 -8.40
C SER A 88 -9.42 -6.63 -7.29
N GLN A 89 -8.43 -7.48 -7.03
CA GLN A 89 -8.55 -8.54 -6.03
C GLN A 89 -8.11 -8.12 -4.63
N SER A 90 -7.29 -7.07 -4.52
CA SER A 90 -6.68 -6.70 -3.24
C SER A 90 -7.58 -5.77 -2.43
N GLU A 91 -7.58 -5.95 -1.13
CA GLU A 91 -8.24 -5.05 -0.18
C GLU A 91 -7.28 -3.94 0.26
N VAL A 92 -5.99 -4.27 0.33
CA VAL A 92 -4.93 -3.34 0.69
C VAL A 92 -3.81 -3.48 -0.33
N VAL A 93 -3.32 -2.35 -0.84
CA VAL A 93 -2.26 -2.32 -1.85
C VAL A 93 -1.08 -1.50 -1.34
N PHE A 94 0.12 -2.04 -1.49
CA PHE A 94 1.37 -1.39 -1.12
C PHE A 94 2.18 -1.09 -2.38
N CYS A 95 2.46 0.19 -2.61
CA CYS A 95 3.34 0.62 -3.69
C CYS A 95 4.76 0.76 -3.15
N CYS A 96 5.67 -0.06 -3.65
CA CYS A 96 7.07 -0.10 -3.23
C CYS A 96 7.95 0.04 -4.46
N LEU A 97 7.76 1.12 -5.21
CA LEU A 97 8.36 1.33 -6.52
C LEU A 97 9.61 2.20 -6.43
N ASN A 98 10.45 2.11 -7.45
CA ASN A 98 11.57 3.00 -7.60
C ASN A 98 11.09 4.44 -7.81
N LYS A 99 11.95 5.39 -7.45
CA LYS A 99 11.66 6.81 -7.62
C LYS A 99 11.25 7.12 -9.06
N ASN A 100 10.27 8.00 -9.22
CA ASN A 100 9.75 8.46 -10.51
C ASN A 100 9.08 7.37 -11.34
N THR A 101 8.61 6.31 -10.70
CA THR A 101 7.82 5.26 -11.38
C THR A 101 6.35 5.49 -11.09
N VAL A 102 5.57 5.77 -12.13
CA VAL A 102 4.13 6.02 -12.02
C VAL A 102 3.39 4.89 -12.73
N LEU A 103 2.66 4.09 -11.99
CA LEU A 103 1.89 2.97 -12.54
C LEU A 103 0.38 3.15 -12.38
N LEU A 104 -0.07 4.01 -11.47
CA LEU A 104 -1.49 4.16 -11.19
C LEU A 104 -2.06 5.39 -11.88
N HIS A 105 -2.64 5.16 -13.03
CA HIS A 105 -3.37 6.15 -13.81
C HIS A 105 -4.88 5.96 -13.58
N GLU A 106 -5.71 6.66 -14.33
CA GLU A 106 -7.16 6.60 -14.13
C GLU A 106 -7.70 5.17 -14.26
N ALA A 107 -7.25 4.44 -15.28
CA ALA A 107 -7.71 3.06 -15.48
C ALA A 107 -7.36 2.17 -14.30
N GLU A 108 -6.17 2.32 -13.73
CA GLU A 108 -5.74 1.54 -12.58
C GLU A 108 -6.52 1.88 -11.32
N PHE A 109 -6.85 3.15 -11.10
CA PHE A 109 -7.70 3.51 -9.97
C PHE A 109 -9.14 3.00 -10.13
N GLU A 110 -9.63 2.91 -11.35
CA GLU A 110 -10.93 2.28 -11.61
C GLU A 110 -10.89 0.79 -11.27
N GLN A 111 -9.79 0.11 -11.63
CA GLN A 111 -9.61 -1.30 -11.30
C GLN A 111 -9.45 -1.52 -9.79
N LEU A 112 -8.77 -0.62 -9.11
CA LEU A 112 -8.64 -0.66 -7.65
C LEU A 112 -10.01 -0.53 -6.98
N GLY A 113 -10.80 0.44 -7.41
CA GLY A 113 -12.16 0.63 -6.91
C GLY A 113 -12.20 1.27 -5.53
N ASN A 114 -13.33 1.13 -4.87
CA ASN A 114 -13.61 1.74 -3.57
C ASN A 114 -13.47 0.73 -2.43
N LYS A 115 -13.47 1.26 -1.20
CA LYS A 115 -13.23 0.50 0.03
C LYS A 115 -11.87 -0.17 0.01
N LYS A 116 -10.88 0.62 -0.36
CA LYS A 116 -9.49 0.14 -0.47
C LYS A 116 -8.57 1.00 0.38
N ILE A 117 -7.50 0.37 0.82
CA ILE A 117 -6.42 1.04 1.54
C ILE A 117 -5.19 0.98 0.64
N LEU A 118 -4.59 2.13 0.38
CA LEU A 118 -3.42 2.24 -0.48
C LEU A 118 -2.27 2.82 0.33
N PHE A 119 -1.14 2.13 0.36
CA PHE A 119 0.09 2.60 0.97
C PHE A 119 1.10 2.94 -0.12
N ASN A 120 1.80 4.04 0.01
CA ASN A 120 2.96 4.33 -0.81
C ASN A 120 4.17 4.62 0.07
N THR A 121 5.16 3.76 -0.01
CA THR A 121 6.42 3.89 0.72
C THR A 121 7.59 4.18 -0.22
N GLY A 122 7.30 4.48 -1.49
CA GLY A 122 8.31 4.93 -2.45
C GLY A 122 8.76 6.36 -2.16
N LEU A 123 9.75 6.82 -2.90
CA LEU A 123 10.31 8.17 -2.72
C LEU A 123 9.54 9.24 -3.51
N SER A 124 8.62 8.82 -4.36
CA SER A 124 7.80 9.72 -5.18
C SER A 124 6.43 9.10 -5.38
N PRO A 125 5.43 9.87 -5.83
CA PRO A 125 4.09 9.31 -6.06
C PRO A 125 4.12 8.18 -7.07
N ALA A 126 3.33 7.15 -6.79
CA ALA A 126 3.14 6.02 -7.69
C ALA A 126 1.98 6.27 -8.67
N TRP A 127 1.39 7.44 -8.65
CA TRP A 127 0.14 7.76 -9.33
C TRP A 127 0.20 9.08 -10.09
N ASP A 128 -0.71 9.20 -11.04
CA ASP A 128 -1.08 10.44 -11.68
C ASP A 128 -1.95 11.24 -10.71
N GLU A 129 -1.57 12.49 -10.40
CA GLU A 129 -2.23 13.24 -9.33
C GLU A 129 -3.73 13.47 -9.57
N PRO A 130 -4.18 13.94 -10.75
CA PRO A 130 -5.62 14.09 -10.94
C PRO A 130 -6.41 12.80 -10.76
N ALA A 131 -5.89 11.68 -11.23
CA ALA A 131 -6.53 10.39 -11.05
C ALA A 131 -6.58 9.97 -9.58
N PHE A 132 -5.50 10.21 -8.85
CA PHE A 132 -5.44 9.93 -7.42
C PHE A 132 -6.45 10.77 -6.63
N VAL A 133 -6.51 12.07 -6.90
CA VAL A 133 -7.45 12.97 -6.22
C VAL A 133 -8.90 12.55 -6.48
N LYS A 134 -9.20 12.16 -7.71
CA LYS A 134 -10.53 11.65 -8.06
C LYS A 134 -10.87 10.40 -7.26
N TRP A 135 -9.92 9.46 -7.15
CA TRP A 135 -10.11 8.22 -6.40
C TRP A 135 -10.31 8.49 -4.91
N LEU A 136 -9.60 9.46 -4.35
CA LEU A 136 -9.71 9.83 -2.93
C LEU A 136 -11.11 10.33 -2.55
N LYS A 137 -11.92 10.77 -3.50
CA LYS A 137 -13.29 11.20 -3.23
C LYS A 137 -14.19 10.05 -2.82
N GLY A 138 -13.82 8.82 -3.17
CA GLY A 138 -14.56 7.64 -2.76
C GLY A 138 -14.24 7.23 -1.33
N ASP A 139 -14.76 6.10 -0.92
CA ASP A 139 -14.58 5.54 0.42
C ASP A 139 -13.24 4.79 0.47
N ASN A 140 -12.16 5.53 0.45
CA ASN A 140 -10.80 5.02 0.34
C ASN A 140 -9.87 5.72 1.30
N LEU A 141 -8.76 5.06 1.68
CA LEU A 141 -7.72 5.65 2.51
C LEU A 141 -6.37 5.49 1.83
N CYS A 142 -5.52 6.49 1.99
CA CYS A 142 -4.14 6.44 1.52
C CYS A 142 -3.18 6.79 2.66
N PHE A 143 -2.16 5.95 2.82
CA PHE A 143 -1.09 6.15 3.80
C PHE A 143 0.23 6.36 3.07
N CYS A 144 0.95 7.41 3.44
CA CYS A 144 2.30 7.67 2.92
C CYS A 144 3.25 7.91 4.07
N ASP A 145 4.46 7.41 3.95
CA ASP A 145 5.47 7.61 5.00
C ASP A 145 6.20 8.96 4.86
N THR A 146 6.13 9.59 3.69
CA THR A 146 6.75 10.90 3.46
C THR A 146 5.85 11.78 2.60
N ILE A 147 6.08 13.09 2.66
CA ILE A 147 5.42 14.05 1.78
C ILE A 147 5.82 13.79 0.32
N GLY A 148 7.07 13.38 0.09
CA GLY A 148 7.53 13.02 -1.25
C GLY A 148 6.74 11.89 -1.87
N ALA A 149 6.40 10.89 -1.07
CA ALA A 149 5.58 9.76 -1.54
C ALA A 149 4.15 10.19 -1.86
N LEU A 150 3.64 11.19 -1.15
CA LEU A 150 2.28 11.70 -1.37
C LEU A 150 2.19 12.56 -2.64
N GLY A 151 3.19 13.34 -2.92
CA GLY A 151 3.23 14.20 -4.11
C GLY A 151 3.14 15.68 -3.82
N GLY A 152 3.02 16.07 -2.55
CA GLY A 152 3.04 17.48 -2.18
C GLY A 152 2.19 17.78 -0.95
N GLU A 153 2.49 18.93 -0.34
CA GLU A 153 1.85 19.36 0.89
C GLU A 153 0.35 19.65 0.71
N GLN A 154 -0.07 19.97 -0.51
CA GLN A 154 -1.46 20.29 -0.79
C GLN A 154 -2.42 19.16 -0.49
N LEU A 155 -1.92 17.91 -0.43
CA LEU A 155 -2.74 16.73 -0.16
C LEU A 155 -2.76 16.34 1.32
N LEU A 156 -1.93 16.96 2.16
CA LEU A 156 -1.81 16.59 3.57
C LEU A 156 -3.09 16.73 4.36
N ASN A 157 -3.91 17.70 3.99
CA ASN A 157 -5.15 18.00 4.72
C ASN A 157 -6.36 17.24 4.19
N HIS A 158 -6.17 16.40 3.19
CA HIS A 158 -7.29 15.60 2.68
C HIS A 158 -7.74 14.60 3.76
N PRO A 159 -9.06 14.50 4.03
CA PRO A 159 -9.56 13.65 5.12
C PRO A 159 -9.24 12.16 4.92
N HIS A 160 -9.00 11.73 3.69
CA HIS A 160 -8.70 10.34 3.38
C HIS A 160 -7.19 10.06 3.22
N VAL A 161 -6.35 11.02 3.59
CA VAL A 161 -4.90 10.88 3.52
C VAL A 161 -4.32 10.87 4.93
N ARG A 162 -3.40 9.94 5.17
CA ARG A 162 -2.60 9.86 6.40
C ARG A 162 -1.13 9.86 5.97
N CYS A 163 -0.41 10.88 6.34
CA CYS A 163 0.97 11.02 5.90
C CYS A 163 1.86 11.44 7.06
N MET A 164 2.95 10.74 7.27
CA MET A 164 3.98 11.19 8.18
C MET A 164 4.77 12.31 7.52
N GLN A 165 5.12 13.32 8.30
CA GLN A 165 5.89 14.44 7.77
C GLN A 165 7.38 14.18 7.83
N VAL A 166 7.79 13.15 8.55
CA VAL A 166 9.19 12.77 8.74
C VAL A 166 9.33 11.33 8.27
N SER A 167 10.37 11.06 7.49
CA SER A 167 10.61 9.72 6.97
C SER A 167 10.82 8.72 8.11
N THR A 168 10.14 7.59 8.04
CA THR A 168 10.34 6.47 8.95
C THR A 168 11.59 5.67 8.62
N GLY A 169 12.13 5.87 7.43
CA GLY A 169 13.27 5.12 6.91
C GLY A 169 14.64 5.72 7.21
N ARG A 170 14.73 6.70 8.05
CA ARG A 170 16.03 7.32 8.32
C ARG A 170 16.70 6.77 9.58
#